data_182bc6252acbc51ccce5f4b985d4b0a9
#
_entry.id   182bc6252acbc51ccce5f4b985d4b0a9
#
_cell.length_a   1.000
_cell.length_b   1.000
_cell.length_c   1.000
_cell.angle_alpha   90.00
_cell.angle_beta   90.00
_cell.angle_gamma   90.00
#
_symmetry.space_group_name_H-M   'P 1'
#
loop_
_entity.id
_entity.type
_entity.pdbx_description
1 polymer ?
#
loop_
_entity_poly.entity_id
_entity_poly.type
_entity_poly.pdbx_seq_one_letter_code
_entity_poly.pdbx_strand_id
1 'polypeptide(L)'
;LRRQRQMCIRDRANTGIIRKGNTLLDYGCGKGRVDFFLAYQTRCRSIGVEYDERIYNKAIENKEKAISAGRVAFKAENAEYFSVPREVDRIYFFNPFSLEILQKVIHRILESYYEKPREIKLLFYYPSDEYISYLMTVDEFMFEDEIDCRDLFPGNDMRERIVIFGL
;
A
#
# COMPACT_ATOMS: atom_id res chain seq x y z
N LEU A 1 -5.52 -9.39 -15.23
CA LEU A 1 -4.45 -9.27 -14.23
C LEU A 1 -4.85 -8.39 -13.04
N ARG A 2 -5.41 -7.21 -13.30
CA ARG A 2 -5.85 -6.31 -12.22
C ARG A 2 -6.92 -6.93 -11.31
N ARG A 3 -7.90 -7.62 -11.91
CA ARG A 3 -8.97 -8.28 -11.14
C ARG A 3 -8.42 -9.40 -10.26
N GLN A 4 -7.48 -10.18 -10.78
CA GLN A 4 -6.84 -11.27 -10.03
C GLN A 4 -6.02 -10.73 -8.86
N ARG A 5 -5.30 -9.62 -9.06
CA ARG A 5 -4.55 -8.95 -7.99
C ARG A 5 -5.48 -8.39 -6.92
N GLN A 6 -6.61 -7.82 -7.31
CA GLN A 6 -7.63 -7.39 -6.35
C GLN A 6 -8.17 -8.58 -5.54
N MET A 7 -8.35 -9.74 -6.18
CA MET A 7 -8.78 -10.95 -5.48
C MET A 7 -7.75 -11.41 -4.46
N CYS A 8 -6.46 -11.35 -4.79
CA CYS A 8 -5.38 -11.68 -3.86
C CYS A 8 -5.41 -10.75 -2.64
N ILE A 9 -5.52 -9.44 -2.86
CA ILE A 9 -5.62 -8.45 -1.79
C ILE A 9 -6.88 -8.71 -0.95
N ARG A 10 -8.02 -9.01 -1.59
CA ARG A 10 -9.27 -9.32 -0.90
C ARG A 10 -9.12 -10.53 0.03
N ASP A 11 -8.54 -11.61 -0.48
CA ASP A 11 -8.37 -12.83 0.30
C ASP A 11 -7.48 -12.58 1.52
N ARG A 12 -6.57 -11.62 1.41
CA ARG A 12 -5.68 -11.22 2.52
C ARG A 12 -6.30 -10.20 3.46
N ALA A 13 -7.15 -9.31 2.96
CA ALA A 13 -7.96 -8.46 3.83
C ALA A 13 -8.81 -9.32 4.78
N ASN A 14 -9.28 -10.49 4.31
CA ASN A 14 -10.03 -11.46 5.11
C ASN A 14 -9.17 -12.17 6.16
N THR A 15 -7.83 -12.10 6.10
CA THR A 15 -6.94 -12.66 7.14
C THR A 15 -6.80 -11.76 8.37
N GLY A 16 -7.38 -10.57 8.33
CA GLY A 16 -7.34 -9.61 9.44
C GLY A 16 -6.08 -8.75 9.50
N ILE A 17 -5.26 -8.73 8.46
CA ILE A 17 -4.10 -7.82 8.35
C ILE A 17 -4.58 -6.36 8.31
N ILE A 18 -5.67 -6.11 7.60
CA ILE A 18 -6.31 -4.79 7.52
C ILE A 18 -7.70 -4.88 8.12
N ARG A 19 -7.99 -4.06 9.12
CA ARG A 19 -9.24 -4.05 9.88
C ARG A 19 -9.85 -2.65 9.91
N LYS A 20 -11.08 -2.54 10.41
CA LYS A 20 -11.82 -1.29 10.52
C LYS A 20 -11.06 -0.16 11.24
N GLY A 21 -10.29 -0.49 12.26
CA GLY A 21 -9.51 0.51 13.02
C GLY A 21 -8.24 0.97 12.33
N ASN A 22 -7.87 0.37 11.22
CA ASN A 22 -6.63 0.71 10.50
C ASN A 22 -6.83 1.90 9.56
N THR A 23 -5.74 2.61 9.32
CA THR A 23 -5.65 3.63 8.27
C THR A 23 -4.58 3.20 7.28
N LEU A 24 -5.00 2.95 6.06
CA LEU A 24 -4.15 2.51 4.95
C LEU A 24 -3.59 3.71 4.20
N LEU A 25 -2.32 3.65 3.85
CA LEU A 25 -1.68 4.55 2.90
C LEU A 25 -1.32 3.75 1.65
N ASP A 26 -1.80 4.19 0.49
CA ASP A 26 -1.54 3.57 -0.81
C ASP A 26 -0.68 4.50 -1.65
N TYR A 27 0.60 4.16 -1.83
CA TYR A 27 1.51 4.92 -2.67
C TYR A 27 1.32 4.58 -4.15
N GLY A 28 1.19 5.63 -4.98
CA GLY A 28 0.91 5.44 -6.39
C GLY A 28 -0.48 4.87 -6.61
N CYS A 29 -1.46 5.44 -5.94
CA CYS A 29 -2.82 4.89 -5.88
C CYS A 29 -3.54 4.85 -7.22
N GLY A 30 -3.04 5.55 -8.22
CA GLY A 30 -3.68 5.62 -9.53
C GLY A 30 -5.09 6.18 -9.42
N LYS A 31 -6.05 5.45 -9.99
CA LYS A 31 -7.47 5.83 -9.99
C LYS A 31 -8.20 5.44 -8.70
N GLY A 32 -7.48 4.97 -7.68
CA GLY A 32 -8.02 4.69 -6.37
C GLY A 32 -8.69 3.33 -6.19
N ARG A 33 -8.51 2.40 -7.10
CA ARG A 33 -9.23 1.10 -7.06
C ARG A 33 -8.97 0.31 -5.79
N VAL A 34 -7.71 0.22 -5.36
CA VAL A 34 -7.33 -0.51 -4.16
C VAL A 34 -7.91 0.19 -2.92
N ASP A 35 -7.84 1.52 -2.88
CA ASP A 35 -8.37 2.34 -1.80
C ASP A 35 -9.87 2.11 -1.60
N PHE A 36 -10.65 2.24 -2.67
CA PHE A 36 -12.10 2.02 -2.60
C PHE A 36 -12.45 0.60 -2.21
N PHE A 37 -11.75 -0.36 -2.79
CA PHE A 37 -12.02 -1.77 -2.56
C PHE A 37 -11.73 -2.15 -1.10
N LEU A 38 -10.56 -1.82 -0.59
CA LEU A 38 -10.19 -2.16 0.79
C LEU A 38 -11.03 -1.40 1.82
N ALA A 39 -11.31 -0.13 1.58
CA ALA A 39 -12.21 0.64 2.45
C ALA A 39 -13.62 0.06 2.49
N TYR A 40 -14.11 -0.47 1.37
CA TYR A 40 -15.40 -1.15 1.32
C TYR A 40 -15.37 -2.48 2.05
N GLN A 41 -14.37 -3.32 1.78
CA GLN A 41 -14.28 -4.67 2.34
C GLN A 41 -13.99 -4.68 3.83
N THR A 42 -13.07 -3.83 4.29
CA THR A 42 -12.58 -3.88 5.67
C THR A 42 -13.13 -2.76 6.54
N ARG A 43 -13.76 -1.77 5.91
CA ARG A 43 -14.21 -0.52 6.54
C ARG A 43 -13.06 0.31 7.14
N CYS A 44 -11.83 0.05 6.71
CA CYS A 44 -10.69 0.89 7.08
C CYS A 44 -10.79 2.26 6.44
N ARG A 45 -10.00 3.20 6.95
CA ARG A 45 -9.74 4.46 6.26
C ARG A 45 -8.60 4.25 5.27
N SER A 46 -8.64 4.93 4.13
CA SER A 46 -7.62 4.82 3.10
C SER A 46 -7.22 6.19 2.59
N ILE A 47 -5.92 6.40 2.46
CA ILE A 47 -5.33 7.61 1.89
C ILE A 47 -4.50 7.18 0.69
N GLY A 48 -4.87 7.65 -0.50
CA GLY A 48 -4.12 7.38 -1.73
C GLY A 48 -3.27 8.58 -2.11
N VAL A 49 -2.00 8.34 -2.43
CA VAL A 49 -1.06 9.37 -2.89
C VAL A 49 -0.76 9.14 -4.36
N GLU A 50 -1.01 10.14 -5.20
CA GLU A 50 -0.76 10.10 -6.63
C GLU A 50 -0.11 11.40 -7.08
N TYR A 51 1.02 11.27 -7.80
CA TYR A 51 1.77 12.43 -8.29
C TYR A 51 1.23 13.00 -9.60
N ASP A 52 0.72 12.14 -10.50
CA ASP A 52 0.15 12.57 -11.78
C ASP A 52 -1.23 13.20 -11.55
N GLU A 53 -1.32 14.50 -11.79
CA GLU A 53 -2.53 15.27 -11.56
C GLU A 53 -3.73 14.78 -12.38
N ARG A 54 -3.51 14.31 -13.60
CA ARG A 54 -4.59 13.78 -14.45
C ARG A 54 -5.16 12.50 -13.87
N ILE A 55 -4.29 11.62 -13.37
CA ILE A 55 -4.70 10.36 -12.76
C ILE A 55 -5.37 10.63 -11.41
N TYR A 56 -4.82 11.56 -10.62
CA TYR A 56 -5.43 12.02 -9.38
C TYR A 56 -6.86 12.52 -9.60
N ASN A 57 -7.08 13.33 -10.64
CA ASN A 57 -8.43 13.84 -10.97
C ASN A 57 -9.39 12.70 -11.31
N LYS A 58 -8.93 11.62 -11.94
CA LYS A 58 -9.74 10.42 -12.16
C LYS A 58 -10.11 9.73 -10.84
N ALA A 59 -9.20 9.68 -9.89
CA ALA A 59 -9.49 9.13 -8.56
C ALA A 59 -10.58 9.95 -7.86
N ILE A 60 -10.51 11.27 -7.94
CA ILE A 60 -11.53 12.18 -7.37
C ILE A 60 -12.89 11.97 -8.05
N GLU A 61 -12.93 11.84 -9.40
CA GLU A 61 -14.18 11.53 -10.11
C GLU A 61 -14.77 10.19 -9.64
N ASN A 62 -13.93 9.17 -9.50
CA ASN A 62 -14.37 7.85 -9.04
C ASN A 62 -14.90 7.90 -7.60
N LYS A 63 -14.34 8.76 -6.77
CA LYS A 63 -14.78 8.93 -5.38
C LYS A 63 -16.23 9.38 -5.30
N GLU A 64 -16.67 10.24 -6.20
CA GLU A 64 -18.06 10.72 -6.22
C GLU A 64 -19.09 9.60 -6.36
N LYS A 65 -18.69 8.49 -6.97
CA LYS A 65 -19.55 7.34 -7.26
C LYS A 65 -19.33 6.15 -6.33
N ALA A 66 -18.32 6.20 -5.46
CA ALA A 66 -17.95 5.06 -4.64
C ALA A 66 -18.78 5.01 -3.34
N ILE A 67 -19.21 3.80 -2.98
CA ILE A 67 -19.94 3.55 -1.72
C ILE A 67 -19.04 3.87 -0.52
N SER A 68 -17.74 3.59 -0.63
CA SER A 68 -16.76 3.81 0.44
C SER A 68 -16.19 5.23 0.49
N ALA A 69 -16.73 6.17 -0.29
CA ALA A 69 -16.20 7.53 -0.45
C ALA A 69 -15.88 8.24 0.87
N GLY A 70 -16.72 8.07 1.89
CA GLY A 70 -16.53 8.72 3.19
C GLY A 70 -15.31 8.25 3.97
N ARG A 71 -14.69 7.13 3.57
CA ARG A 71 -13.51 6.58 4.22
C ARG A 71 -12.24 6.69 3.38
N VAL A 72 -12.33 7.31 2.21
CA VAL A 72 -11.20 7.40 1.26
C VAL A 72 -10.87 8.87 1.02
N ALA A 73 -9.58 9.19 1.09
CA ALA A 73 -9.04 10.49 0.73
C ALA A 73 -7.90 10.32 -0.27
N PHE A 74 -7.73 11.29 -1.15
CA PHE A 74 -6.61 11.31 -2.09
C PHE A 74 -5.77 12.57 -1.92
N LYS A 75 -4.47 12.44 -2.14
CA LYS A 75 -3.49 13.51 -2.10
C LYS A 75 -2.72 13.57 -3.42
N ALA A 76 -2.71 14.74 -4.05
CA ALA A 76 -1.91 14.99 -5.25
C ALA A 76 -0.53 15.47 -4.80
N GLU A 77 0.33 14.54 -4.44
CA GLU A 77 1.65 14.85 -3.87
C GLU A 77 2.71 13.89 -4.39
N ASN A 78 3.96 14.34 -4.33
CA ASN A 78 5.12 13.50 -4.59
C ASN A 78 5.42 12.66 -3.34
N ALA A 79 5.45 11.35 -3.50
CA ALA A 79 5.72 10.41 -2.41
C ALA A 79 7.02 10.67 -1.66
N GLU A 80 8.08 11.15 -2.36
CA GLU A 80 9.37 11.46 -1.76
C GLU A 80 9.29 12.54 -0.67
N TYR A 81 8.32 13.44 -0.79
CA TYR A 81 8.16 14.60 0.10
C TYR A 81 6.91 14.51 0.96
N PHE A 82 6.13 13.48 0.79
CA PHE A 82 4.89 13.29 1.53
C PHE A 82 5.17 12.90 2.97
N SER A 83 4.71 13.72 3.92
CA SER A 83 4.77 13.38 5.34
C SER A 83 3.69 12.37 5.68
N VAL A 84 4.09 11.21 6.18
CA VAL A 84 3.16 10.13 6.52
C VAL A 84 2.33 10.53 7.74
N PRO A 85 0.99 10.59 7.62
CA PRO A 85 0.13 10.94 8.75
C PRO A 85 0.29 9.98 9.94
N ARG A 86 0.14 10.50 11.14
CA ARG A 86 0.34 9.76 12.38
C ARG A 86 -0.64 8.60 12.56
N GLU A 87 -1.83 8.70 11.96
CA GLU A 87 -2.85 7.66 12.03
C GLU A 87 -2.58 6.47 11.11
N VAL A 88 -1.67 6.62 10.14
CA VAL A 88 -1.35 5.55 9.19
C VAL A 88 -0.63 4.41 9.90
N ASP A 89 -1.16 3.20 9.78
CA ASP A 89 -0.58 1.99 10.36
C ASP A 89 -0.54 0.80 9.40
N ARG A 90 -1.05 0.97 8.19
CA ARG A 90 -0.95 0.01 7.08
C ARG A 90 -0.51 0.74 5.83
N ILE A 91 0.51 0.23 5.13
CA ILE A 91 1.05 0.86 3.94
C ILE A 91 1.14 -0.17 2.83
N TYR A 92 0.61 0.19 1.66
CA TYR A 92 0.55 -0.69 0.50
C TYR A 92 1.40 -0.14 -0.64
N PHE A 93 2.18 -1.03 -1.27
CA PHE A 93 3.02 -0.73 -2.42
C PHE A 93 2.77 -1.76 -3.52
N PHE A 94 2.54 -1.29 -4.72
CA PHE A 94 2.54 -2.13 -5.92
C PHE A 94 3.69 -1.71 -6.83
N ASN A 95 4.93 -1.97 -6.40
CA ASN A 95 6.17 -1.68 -7.13
C ASN A 95 6.18 -0.29 -7.82
N PRO A 96 5.82 0.79 -7.13
CA PRO A 96 5.55 2.08 -7.78
C PRO A 96 6.80 2.92 -8.06
N PHE A 97 7.95 2.56 -7.48
CA PHE A 97 9.13 3.43 -7.44
C PHE A 97 10.40 2.73 -7.94
N SER A 98 11.37 3.56 -8.39
CA SER A 98 12.76 3.11 -8.43
C SER A 98 13.28 2.87 -7.01
N LEU A 99 14.39 2.15 -6.87
CA LEU A 99 14.99 1.92 -5.56
C LEU A 99 15.36 3.23 -4.85
N GLU A 100 15.88 4.20 -5.60
CA GLU A 100 16.25 5.50 -5.04
C GLU A 100 15.06 6.23 -4.42
N ILE A 101 13.92 6.23 -5.11
CA ILE A 101 12.68 6.82 -4.59
C ILE A 101 12.15 6.03 -3.40
N LEU A 102 12.20 4.70 -3.47
CA LEU A 102 11.79 3.85 -2.34
C LEU A 102 12.58 4.18 -1.07
N GLN A 103 13.88 4.38 -1.17
CA GLN A 103 14.71 4.75 -0.03
C GLN A 103 14.23 6.04 0.64
N LYS A 104 13.88 7.03 -0.14
CA LYS A 104 13.34 8.31 0.36
C LYS A 104 11.97 8.12 1.01
N VAL A 105 11.10 7.32 0.41
CA VAL A 105 9.78 6.99 0.95
C VAL A 105 9.91 6.26 2.29
N ILE A 106 10.78 5.27 2.37
CA ILE A 106 11.05 4.54 3.63
C ILE A 106 11.55 5.49 4.71
N HIS A 107 12.41 6.45 4.36
CA HIS A 107 12.87 7.47 5.31
C HIS A 107 11.68 8.27 5.88
N ARG A 108 10.73 8.67 5.04
CA ARG A 108 9.52 9.37 5.50
C ARG A 108 8.66 8.51 6.43
N ILE A 109 8.56 7.23 6.16
CA ILE A 109 7.82 6.29 7.01
C ILE A 109 8.50 6.17 8.38
N LEU A 110 9.82 6.06 8.41
CA LEU A 110 10.58 5.98 9.66
C LEU A 110 10.50 7.28 10.47
N GLU A 111 10.54 8.44 9.82
CA GLU A 111 10.31 9.73 10.51
C GLU A 111 8.96 9.73 11.24
N SER A 112 7.90 9.31 10.55
CA SER A 112 6.57 9.23 11.15
C SER A 112 6.51 8.23 12.30
N TYR A 113 7.16 7.08 12.14
CA TYR A 113 7.25 6.07 13.19
C TYR A 113 7.95 6.58 14.44
N TYR A 114 9.06 7.30 14.28
CA TYR A 114 9.79 7.86 15.43
C TYR A 114 9.05 9.01 16.10
N GLU A 115 8.28 9.81 15.35
CA GLU A 115 7.41 10.83 15.94
C GLU A 115 6.29 10.23 16.79
N LYS A 116 5.69 9.15 16.31
CA LYS A 116 4.63 8.41 16.98
C LYS A 116 4.86 6.92 16.81
N PRO A 117 5.59 6.28 17.73
CA PRO A 117 5.79 4.84 17.68
C PRO A 117 4.45 4.09 17.73
N ARG A 118 4.27 3.17 16.79
CA ARG A 118 3.07 2.36 16.64
C ARG A 118 3.39 1.15 15.79
N GLU A 119 2.54 0.15 15.83
CA GLU A 119 2.66 -0.99 14.91
C GLU A 119 2.31 -0.54 13.50
N ILE A 120 3.27 -0.61 12.57
CA ILE A 120 3.03 -0.35 11.16
C ILE A 120 3.33 -1.62 10.38
N LYS A 121 2.43 -2.01 9.50
CA LYS A 121 2.67 -3.11 8.54
C LYS A 121 2.76 -2.56 7.14
N LEU A 122 3.82 -2.98 6.43
CA LEU A 122 4.08 -2.61 5.03
C LEU A 122 3.83 -3.83 4.15
N LEU A 123 2.96 -3.68 3.17
CA LEU A 123 2.57 -4.74 2.25
C LEU A 123 3.10 -4.42 0.86
N PHE A 124 4.05 -5.21 0.38
CA PHE A 124 4.65 -5.05 -0.94
C PHE A 124 4.10 -6.10 -1.88
N TYR A 125 3.27 -5.68 -2.81
CA TYR A 125 2.74 -6.57 -3.84
C TYR A 125 3.68 -6.55 -5.06
N TYR A 126 4.00 -7.73 -5.58
CA TYR A 126 4.86 -7.90 -6.74
C TYR A 126 6.22 -7.19 -6.59
N PRO A 127 6.91 -7.37 -5.46
CA PRO A 127 8.15 -6.65 -5.22
C PRO A 127 9.28 -7.17 -6.10
N SER A 128 10.19 -6.29 -6.51
CA SER A 128 11.43 -6.70 -7.16
C SER A 128 12.41 -7.29 -6.12
N ASP A 129 13.35 -8.09 -6.58
CA ASP A 129 14.41 -8.59 -5.70
C ASP A 129 15.25 -7.45 -5.11
N GLU A 130 15.44 -6.38 -5.88
CA GLU A 130 16.14 -5.18 -5.45
C GLU A 130 15.43 -4.51 -4.26
N TYR A 131 14.09 -4.43 -4.30
CA TYR A 131 13.29 -3.95 -3.18
C TYR A 131 13.52 -4.80 -1.93
N ILE A 132 13.38 -6.10 -2.07
CA ILE A 132 13.51 -7.03 -0.93
C ILE A 132 14.91 -6.95 -0.34
N SER A 133 15.95 -6.96 -1.17
CA SER A 133 17.33 -6.85 -0.69
C SER A 133 17.57 -5.59 0.11
N TYR A 134 17.03 -4.45 -0.36
CA TYR A 134 17.13 -3.21 0.38
C TYR A 134 16.35 -3.25 1.69
N LEU A 135 15.10 -3.70 1.67
CA LEU A 135 14.23 -3.73 2.85
C LEU A 135 14.81 -4.60 3.96
N MET A 136 15.49 -5.69 3.60
CA MET A 136 16.16 -6.57 4.56
C MET A 136 17.36 -5.90 5.26
N THR A 137 17.88 -4.79 4.72
CA THR A 137 18.98 -4.03 5.34
C THR A 137 18.50 -2.94 6.29
N VAL A 138 17.21 -2.62 6.32
CA VAL A 138 16.66 -1.59 7.18
C VAL A 138 16.50 -2.15 8.59
N ASP A 139 17.24 -1.62 9.55
CA ASP A 139 17.34 -2.17 10.91
C ASP A 139 15.99 -2.21 11.64
N GLU A 140 15.14 -1.21 11.40
CA GLU A 140 13.83 -1.10 12.05
C GLU A 140 12.81 -2.11 11.53
N PHE A 141 13.03 -2.67 10.34
CA PHE A 141 12.07 -3.58 9.71
C PHE A 141 12.30 -5.02 10.11
N MET A 142 11.19 -5.71 10.36
CA MET A 142 11.17 -7.15 10.58
C MET A 142 10.33 -7.80 9.47
N PHE A 143 10.91 -8.77 8.76
CA PHE A 143 10.14 -9.61 7.85
C PHE A 143 9.11 -10.40 8.66
N GLU A 144 7.84 -10.34 8.28
CA GLU A 144 6.77 -11.02 8.99
C GLU A 144 6.17 -12.18 8.22
N ASP A 145 5.88 -11.99 6.94
CA ASP A 145 5.20 -13.01 6.15
C ASP A 145 5.40 -12.82 4.65
N GLU A 146 5.21 -13.90 3.91
CA GLU A 146 5.19 -13.91 2.46
C GLU A 146 3.96 -14.69 1.99
N ILE A 147 3.17 -14.07 1.13
CA ILE A 147 1.92 -14.63 0.66
C ILE A 147 2.02 -14.94 -0.82
N ASP A 148 2.02 -16.22 -1.16
CA ASP A 148 2.08 -16.69 -2.54
C ASP A 148 0.74 -16.41 -3.24
N CYS A 149 0.78 -15.71 -4.38
CA CYS A 149 -0.39 -15.39 -5.20
C CYS A 149 -0.33 -16.03 -6.59
N ARG A 150 0.63 -16.93 -6.85
CA ARG A 150 0.84 -17.52 -8.17
C ARG A 150 -0.34 -18.36 -8.65
N ASP A 151 -1.10 -18.94 -7.75
CA ASP A 151 -2.28 -19.74 -8.05
C ASP A 151 -3.40 -18.97 -8.76
N LEU A 152 -3.37 -17.64 -8.68
CA LEU A 152 -4.34 -16.75 -9.32
C LEU A 152 -3.98 -16.38 -10.77
N PHE A 153 -2.79 -16.76 -11.23
CA PHE A 153 -2.25 -16.33 -12.53
C PHE A 153 -1.76 -17.51 -13.34
N PRO A 154 -1.89 -17.46 -14.70
CA PRO A 154 -1.22 -18.44 -15.54
C PRO A 154 0.29 -18.20 -15.50
N GLY A 155 1.07 -19.29 -15.52
CA GLY A 155 2.51 -19.23 -15.42
C GLY A 155 2.97 -19.42 -13.97
N ASN A 156 4.27 -19.26 -13.76
CA ASN A 156 4.90 -19.48 -12.45
C ASN A 156 5.84 -18.32 -12.11
N ASP A 157 5.33 -17.11 -12.19
CA ASP A 157 6.10 -15.91 -11.84
C ASP A 157 6.26 -15.82 -10.32
N MET A 158 7.48 -16.01 -9.83
CA MET A 158 7.82 -15.97 -8.41
C MET A 158 7.55 -14.62 -7.75
N ARG A 159 7.39 -13.55 -8.55
CA ARG A 159 7.11 -12.21 -8.05
C ARG A 159 5.63 -11.99 -7.72
N GLU A 160 4.72 -12.89 -8.18
CA GLU A 160 3.30 -12.82 -7.82
C GLU A 160 3.12 -13.23 -6.36
N ARG A 161 3.48 -12.31 -5.48
CA ARG A 161 3.44 -12.49 -4.03
C ARG A 161 3.24 -11.15 -3.33
N ILE A 162 2.81 -11.23 -2.09
CA ILE A 162 2.81 -10.09 -1.17
C ILE A 162 3.84 -10.38 -0.08
N VAL A 163 4.76 -9.45 0.13
CA VAL A 163 5.75 -9.54 1.21
C VAL A 163 5.39 -8.51 2.27
N ILE A 164 5.35 -8.93 3.54
CA ILE A 164 4.95 -8.10 4.66
C ILE A 164 6.13 -7.87 5.58
N PHE A 165 6.42 -6.60 5.82
CA PHE A 165 7.37 -6.14 6.82
C PHE A 165 6.63 -5.38 7.92
N GLY A 166 7.16 -5.44 9.14
CA GLY A 166 6.61 -4.73 10.29
C GLY A 166 7.61 -3.82 10.97
N LEU A 167 7.07 -2.82 11.62
CA LEU A 167 7.77 -1.93 12.55
C LEU A 167 7.28 -2.18 13.97
#